data_78221730cb12297938d768f6a636bd02
#
_entry.id   78221730cb12297938d768f6a636bd02
#
_cell.length_a   1.000
_cell.length_b   1.000
_cell.length_c   1.000
_cell.angle_alpha   90.00
_cell.angle_beta   90.00
_cell.angle_gamma   90.00
#
_symmetry.space_group_name_H-M   'P 1'
#
loop_
_entity.id
_entity.type
_entity.pdbx_description
1 polymer ?
#
loop_
_entity_poly.entity_id
_entity_poly.type
_entity_poly.pdbx_seq_one_letter_code
_entity_poly.pdbx_strand_id
1 'polypeptide(L)'
;LEDREDRAKIAEPELYLAEHTDKLVILDEIQQAPNLFAVLRGQIDKGRRQGRRTGQFLILGSASPELLRQSAESLAGRIAYFDLGPLSPAEVGPSQKIRDRLWLRGGFPDSFTAPDDEVSLEWRDAFIKTYLERDIPQLGARVPAETLRRFWTMLAHNQGALFNAARLATSLAVSGQSVA
;
A
#
# COMPACT_ATOMS: atom_id res chain seq x y z
N LEU A 1 3.42 12.20 7.17
CA LEU A 1 2.71 13.46 6.82
C LEU A 1 1.27 13.51 7.34
N GLU A 2 0.79 12.51 8.05
CA GLU A 2 -0.52 12.57 8.74
C GLU A 2 -0.47 13.49 9.95
N ASP A 3 0.66 13.52 10.67
CA ASP A 3 0.83 14.34 11.86
C ASP A 3 0.93 15.84 11.52
N ARG A 4 0.27 16.68 12.33
CA ARG A 4 0.21 18.13 12.15
C ARG A 4 1.57 18.80 12.38
N GLU A 5 2.35 18.29 13.34
CA GLU A 5 3.67 18.84 13.64
C GLU A 5 4.64 18.54 12.50
N ASP A 6 4.60 17.34 11.93
CA ASP A 6 5.44 16.97 10.80
C ASP A 6 5.06 17.73 9.53
N ARG A 7 3.77 18.01 9.31
CA ARG A 7 3.34 18.94 8.24
C ARG A 7 3.87 20.35 8.45
N ALA A 8 3.90 20.83 9.68
CA ALA A 8 4.44 22.16 9.99
C ALA A 8 5.95 22.24 9.70
N LYS A 9 6.73 21.17 9.95
CA LYS A 9 8.17 21.10 9.65
C LYS A 9 8.45 21.26 8.15
N ILE A 10 7.55 20.78 7.29
CA ILE A 10 7.69 20.88 5.83
C ILE A 10 6.81 21.98 5.21
N ALA A 11 6.39 22.97 5.99
CA ALA A 11 5.68 24.14 5.45
C ALA A 11 6.54 24.88 4.39
N GLU A 12 7.87 24.94 4.61
CA GLU A 12 8.88 25.42 3.66
C GLU A 12 9.79 24.24 3.26
N PRO A 13 9.31 23.34 2.37
CA PRO A 13 9.96 22.06 2.14
C PRO A 13 11.36 22.19 1.54
N GLU A 14 11.61 23.22 0.73
CA GLU A 14 12.93 23.45 0.14
C GLU A 14 13.98 23.78 1.20
N LEU A 15 13.63 24.59 2.20
CA LEU A 15 14.52 24.93 3.31
C LEU A 15 14.76 23.71 4.20
N TYR A 16 13.68 23.04 4.62
CA TYR A 16 13.78 21.87 5.46
C TYR A 16 14.65 20.77 4.84
N LEU A 17 14.42 20.44 3.56
CA LEU A 17 15.19 19.42 2.86
C LEU A 17 16.62 19.83 2.59
N ALA A 18 16.90 21.14 2.45
CA ALA A 18 18.27 21.65 2.29
C ALA A 18 19.11 21.49 3.57
N GLU A 19 18.49 21.61 4.74
CA GLU A 19 19.15 21.42 6.04
C GLU A 19 19.45 19.94 6.37
N HIS A 20 18.78 19.00 5.68
CA HIS A 20 18.90 17.57 5.93
C HIS A 20 19.59 16.80 4.79
N THR A 21 20.45 17.49 4.05
CA THR A 21 21.12 16.89 2.89
C THR A 21 22.12 15.78 3.21
N ASP A 22 22.57 15.67 4.44
CA ASP A 22 23.47 14.64 4.97
C ASP A 22 22.74 13.41 5.49
N LYS A 23 21.41 13.39 5.43
CA LYS A 23 20.55 12.33 5.97
C LYS A 23 19.69 11.69 4.90
N LEU A 24 19.22 10.46 5.16
CA LEU A 24 18.09 9.87 4.46
C LEU A 24 16.81 10.48 5.05
N VAL A 25 16.07 11.24 4.25
CA VAL A 25 14.78 11.78 4.66
C VAL A 25 13.68 10.81 4.31
N ILE A 26 12.91 10.40 5.31
CA ILE A 26 11.75 9.51 5.14
C ILE A 26 10.48 10.36 5.10
N LEU A 27 9.73 10.24 4.01
CA LEU A 27 8.47 10.93 3.78
C LEU A 27 7.35 9.90 3.73
N ASP A 28 6.62 9.79 4.84
CA ASP A 28 5.51 8.87 4.96
C ASP A 28 4.19 9.53 4.57
N GLU A 29 3.28 8.76 3.97
CA GLU A 29 1.98 9.22 3.46
C GLU A 29 2.11 10.41 2.49
N ILE A 30 3.01 10.30 1.52
CA ILE A 30 3.36 11.38 0.56
C ILE A 30 2.13 11.90 -0.21
N GLN A 31 1.09 11.09 -0.40
CA GLN A 31 -0.17 11.51 -1.05
C GLN A 31 -0.88 12.64 -0.29
N GLN A 32 -0.56 12.86 0.99
CA GLN A 32 -1.05 14.00 1.76
C GLN A 32 -0.41 15.34 1.35
N ALA A 33 0.72 15.28 0.62
CA ALA A 33 1.48 16.44 0.21
C ALA A 33 2.02 16.30 -1.24
N PRO A 34 1.15 16.20 -2.27
CA PRO A 34 1.54 15.91 -3.64
C PRO A 34 2.49 16.96 -4.24
N ASN A 35 2.45 18.18 -3.76
CA ASN A 35 3.34 19.25 -4.21
C ASN A 35 4.83 18.97 -3.92
N LEU A 36 5.13 18.09 -2.96
CA LEU A 36 6.49 17.69 -2.63
C LEU A 36 7.22 17.02 -3.79
N PHE A 37 6.54 16.35 -4.71
CA PHE A 37 7.21 15.69 -5.84
C PHE A 37 8.04 16.65 -6.71
N ALA A 38 7.55 17.86 -6.94
CA ALA A 38 8.29 18.88 -7.68
C ALA A 38 9.53 19.35 -6.92
N VAL A 39 9.41 19.56 -5.62
CA VAL A 39 10.52 19.95 -4.73
C VAL A 39 11.56 18.84 -4.66
N LEU A 40 11.14 17.60 -4.45
CA LEU A 40 12.01 16.42 -4.42
C LEU A 40 12.83 16.28 -5.69
N ARG A 41 12.21 16.49 -6.87
CA ARG A 41 12.92 16.48 -8.15
C ARG A 41 14.09 17.49 -8.15
N GLY A 42 13.82 18.72 -7.71
CA GLY A 42 14.84 19.76 -7.62
C GLY A 42 15.97 19.41 -6.67
N GLN A 43 15.65 18.88 -5.48
CA GLN A 43 16.64 18.46 -4.48
C GLN A 43 17.47 17.27 -4.94
N ILE A 44 16.86 16.27 -5.59
CA ILE A 44 17.56 15.12 -6.17
C ILE A 44 18.56 15.58 -7.23
N ASP A 45 18.15 16.47 -8.14
CA ASP A 45 19.03 16.97 -9.19
C ASP A 45 20.19 17.81 -8.62
N LYS A 46 19.93 18.59 -7.58
CA LYS A 46 20.98 19.32 -6.84
C LYS A 46 21.95 18.34 -6.17
N GLY A 47 21.45 17.32 -5.48
CA GLY A 47 22.25 16.28 -4.85
C GLY A 47 23.12 15.52 -5.86
N ARG A 48 22.56 15.16 -7.03
CA ARG A 48 23.29 14.48 -8.12
C ARG A 48 24.47 15.32 -8.63
N ARG A 49 24.29 16.62 -8.78
CA ARG A 49 25.40 17.55 -9.16
C ARG A 49 26.50 17.62 -8.10
N GLN A 50 26.17 17.33 -6.85
CA GLN A 50 27.10 17.26 -5.70
C GLN A 50 27.67 15.85 -5.45
N GLY A 51 27.43 14.89 -6.36
CA GLY A 51 27.93 13.52 -6.25
C GLY A 51 27.03 12.56 -5.48
N ARG A 52 25.92 13.01 -4.87
CA ARG A 52 24.96 12.18 -4.15
C ARG A 52 23.89 11.63 -5.10
N ARG A 53 24.10 10.42 -5.61
CA ARG A 53 23.27 9.85 -6.68
C ARG A 53 22.07 9.05 -6.16
N THR A 54 22.15 8.51 -4.95
CA THR A 54 21.14 7.62 -4.35
C THR A 54 21.02 7.88 -2.85
N GLY A 55 20.00 7.30 -2.18
CA GLY A 55 19.86 7.32 -0.74
C GLY A 55 19.50 8.67 -0.13
N GLN A 56 18.92 9.58 -0.91
CA GLN A 56 18.54 10.90 -0.40
C GLN A 56 17.16 10.87 0.25
N PHE A 57 16.21 10.16 -0.36
CA PHE A 57 14.81 10.11 0.08
C PHE A 57 14.29 8.67 0.08
N LEU A 58 13.49 8.34 1.08
CA LEU A 58 12.61 7.17 1.11
C LEU A 58 11.17 7.67 1.16
N ILE A 59 10.39 7.35 0.14
CA ILE A 59 9.00 7.77 0.02
C ILE A 59 8.13 6.57 0.33
N LEU A 60 7.26 6.71 1.31
CA LEU A 60 6.28 5.72 1.70
C LEU A 60 4.87 6.24 1.39
N GLY A 61 3.99 5.34 1.00
CA GLY A 61 2.61 5.68 0.72
C GLY A 61 1.86 4.51 0.11
N SER A 62 0.54 4.59 0.11
CA SER A 62 -0.29 3.60 -0.55
C SER A 62 -0.06 3.61 -2.07
N ALA A 63 -0.02 2.43 -2.69
CA ALA A 63 0.17 2.28 -4.14
C ALA A 63 -1.10 2.68 -4.92
N SER A 64 -1.65 3.88 -4.67
CA SER A 64 -2.78 4.37 -5.45
C SER A 64 -2.36 4.72 -6.89
N PRO A 65 -3.21 4.48 -7.89
CA PRO A 65 -2.90 4.81 -9.28
C PRO A 65 -2.51 6.28 -9.48
N GLU A 66 -3.15 7.18 -8.72
CA GLU A 66 -2.86 8.62 -8.77
C GLU A 66 -1.46 8.92 -8.23
N LEU A 67 -1.07 8.33 -7.10
CA LEU A 67 0.27 8.50 -6.53
C LEU A 67 1.36 7.97 -7.48
N LEU A 68 1.14 6.77 -8.05
CA LEU A 68 2.07 6.19 -9.02
C LEU A 68 2.21 7.06 -10.26
N ARG A 69 1.10 7.62 -10.79
CA ARG A 69 1.14 8.55 -11.93
C ARG A 69 1.93 9.81 -11.59
N GLN A 70 1.64 10.47 -10.49
CA GLN A 70 2.31 11.71 -10.07
C GLN A 70 3.81 11.49 -9.83
N SER A 71 4.19 10.39 -9.18
CA SER A 71 5.59 10.06 -8.95
C SER A 71 6.31 9.73 -10.26
N ALA A 72 5.68 8.99 -11.18
CA ALA A 72 6.25 8.66 -12.48
C ALA A 72 6.46 9.91 -13.35
N GLU A 73 5.50 10.85 -13.36
CA GLU A 73 5.64 12.12 -14.10
C GLU A 73 6.72 13.02 -13.51
N SER A 74 6.76 13.17 -12.17
CA SER A 74 7.64 14.11 -11.50
C SER A 74 9.06 13.59 -11.30
N LEU A 75 9.22 12.29 -10.99
CA LEU A 75 10.47 11.66 -10.60
C LEU A 75 11.02 10.67 -11.64
N ALA A 76 10.60 10.74 -12.90
CA ALA A 76 11.09 9.88 -13.97
C ALA A 76 12.63 9.82 -14.00
N GLY A 77 13.20 8.60 -13.98
CA GLY A 77 14.64 8.36 -13.95
C GLY A 77 15.36 8.75 -12.65
N ARG A 78 14.62 9.06 -11.58
CA ARG A 78 15.13 9.47 -10.27
C ARG A 78 14.64 8.62 -9.12
N ILE A 79 13.66 7.77 -9.35
CA ILE A 79 13.01 6.91 -8.37
C ILE A 79 13.19 5.44 -8.73
N ALA A 80 13.34 4.60 -7.71
CA ALA A 80 13.18 3.16 -7.79
C ALA A 80 11.97 2.76 -6.95
N TYR A 81 11.14 1.87 -7.45
CA TYR A 81 9.96 1.38 -6.75
C TYR A 81 10.28 0.05 -6.09
N PHE A 82 9.81 -0.11 -4.86
CA PHE A 82 9.88 -1.34 -4.09
C PHE A 82 8.50 -1.64 -3.53
N ASP A 83 7.98 -2.82 -3.87
CA ASP A 83 6.72 -3.29 -3.32
C ASP A 83 6.99 -4.03 -2.01
N LEU A 84 6.38 -3.57 -0.92
CA LEU A 84 6.40 -4.27 0.36
C LEU A 84 5.23 -5.25 0.41
N GLY A 85 5.52 -6.51 0.18
CA GLY A 85 4.54 -7.58 0.29
C GLY A 85 4.29 -8.04 1.73
N PRO A 86 3.28 -8.89 1.93
CA PRO A 86 3.08 -9.57 3.21
C PRO A 86 4.24 -10.51 3.53
N LEU A 87 4.36 -10.94 4.79
CA LEU A 87 5.36 -11.92 5.24
C LEU A 87 5.34 -13.17 4.36
N SER A 88 6.49 -13.50 3.82
CA SER A 88 6.69 -14.67 2.95
C SER A 88 7.16 -15.90 3.76
N PRO A 89 7.03 -17.12 3.21
CA PRO A 89 7.59 -18.32 3.84
C PRO A 89 9.09 -18.23 4.13
N ALA A 90 9.86 -17.52 3.30
CA ALA A 90 11.30 -17.34 3.50
C ALA A 90 11.62 -16.47 4.73
N GLU A 91 10.79 -15.48 5.01
CA GLU A 91 10.97 -14.57 6.15
C GLU A 91 10.56 -15.19 7.48
N VAL A 92 9.49 -15.98 7.51
CA VAL A 92 8.97 -16.59 8.73
C VAL A 92 9.70 -17.86 9.15
N GLY A 93 10.47 -18.48 8.25
CA GLY A 93 11.31 -19.65 8.52
C GLY A 93 10.71 -21.02 8.12
N PRO A 94 11.52 -22.09 8.21
CA PRO A 94 11.25 -23.37 7.56
C PRO A 94 10.34 -24.34 8.35
N SER A 95 9.99 -24.02 9.60
CA SER A 95 9.19 -24.91 10.46
C SER A 95 7.80 -25.16 9.90
N GLN A 96 7.36 -26.42 9.88
CA GLN A 96 6.01 -26.78 9.43
C GLN A 96 4.93 -26.02 10.23
N LYS A 97 5.08 -25.94 11.55
CA LYS A 97 4.15 -25.21 12.43
C LYS A 97 4.05 -23.71 12.04
N ILE A 98 5.16 -23.11 11.64
CA ILE A 98 5.18 -21.71 11.21
C ILE A 98 4.52 -21.55 9.83
N ARG A 99 4.75 -22.48 8.91
CA ARG A 99 4.08 -22.49 7.61
C ARG A 99 2.57 -22.66 7.74
N ASP A 100 2.13 -23.57 8.63
CA ASP A 100 0.71 -23.79 8.90
C ASP A 100 0.07 -22.53 9.50
N ARG A 101 0.79 -21.85 10.39
CA ARG A 101 0.36 -20.53 10.92
C ARG A 101 0.25 -19.49 9.81
N LEU A 102 1.25 -19.39 8.93
CA LEU A 102 1.22 -18.45 7.81
C LEU A 102 0.05 -18.75 6.85
N TRP A 103 -0.20 -20.04 6.60
CA TRP A 103 -1.34 -20.47 5.78
C TRP A 103 -2.69 -20.08 6.39
N LEU A 104 -2.83 -20.24 7.71
CA LEU A 104 -4.07 -19.96 8.43
C LEU A 104 -4.30 -18.46 8.64
N ARG A 105 -3.26 -17.74 9.08
CA ARG A 105 -3.36 -16.33 9.50
C ARG A 105 -3.04 -15.32 8.40
N GLY A 106 -2.41 -15.77 7.32
CA GLY A 106 -1.89 -14.90 6.29
C GLY A 106 -0.59 -14.19 6.69
N GLY A 107 -0.07 -13.36 5.79
CA GLY A 107 1.22 -12.71 5.94
C GLY A 107 1.16 -11.27 6.46
N PHE A 108 0.01 -10.73 6.82
CA PHE A 108 -0.02 -9.45 7.52
C PHE A 108 0.59 -9.59 8.92
N PRO A 109 1.60 -8.77 9.29
CA PRO A 109 2.34 -8.94 10.54
C PRO A 109 1.45 -9.06 11.78
N ASP A 110 0.47 -8.17 11.95
CA ASP A 110 -0.42 -8.15 13.12
C ASP A 110 -1.28 -9.42 13.20
N SER A 111 -1.78 -9.91 12.08
CA SER A 111 -2.51 -11.17 12.01
C SER A 111 -1.60 -12.37 12.30
N PHE A 112 -0.41 -12.40 11.69
CA PHE A 112 0.54 -13.51 11.84
C PHE A 112 1.08 -13.63 13.25
N THR A 113 1.41 -12.50 13.91
CA THR A 113 2.00 -12.45 15.24
C THR A 113 0.99 -12.42 16.38
N ALA A 114 -0.32 -12.40 16.07
CA ALA A 114 -1.38 -12.43 17.07
C ALA A 114 -1.17 -13.57 18.09
N PRO A 115 -1.55 -13.38 19.36
CA PRO A 115 -1.29 -14.37 20.41
C PRO A 115 -1.94 -15.73 20.13
N ASP A 116 -3.13 -15.74 19.54
CA ASP A 116 -3.84 -16.94 19.15
C ASP A 116 -4.60 -16.76 17.83
N ASP A 117 -5.29 -17.81 17.37
CA ASP A 117 -5.98 -17.81 16.08
C ASP A 117 -7.29 -17.00 16.11
N GLU A 118 -7.92 -16.89 17.27
CA GLU A 118 -9.15 -16.10 17.46
C GLU A 118 -8.86 -14.61 17.29
N VAL A 119 -7.87 -14.09 18.00
CA VAL A 119 -7.41 -12.69 17.87
C VAL A 119 -6.93 -12.39 16.44
N SER A 120 -6.24 -13.34 15.79
CA SER A 120 -5.86 -13.21 14.39
C SER A 120 -7.07 -13.11 13.46
N LEU A 121 -8.13 -13.89 13.71
CA LEU A 121 -9.37 -13.86 12.93
C LEU A 121 -10.10 -12.52 13.12
N GLU A 122 -10.25 -12.07 14.37
CA GLU A 122 -10.87 -10.78 14.70
C GLU A 122 -10.14 -9.61 13.99
N TRP A 123 -8.81 -9.64 14.02
CA TRP A 123 -8.00 -8.63 13.32
C TRP A 123 -8.28 -8.62 11.81
N ARG A 124 -8.33 -9.80 11.18
CA ARG A 124 -8.62 -9.93 9.74
C ARG A 124 -10.02 -9.45 9.36
N ASP A 125 -11.01 -9.77 10.19
CA ASP A 125 -12.38 -9.32 9.98
C ASP A 125 -12.50 -7.79 10.07
N ALA A 126 -11.83 -7.19 11.06
CA ALA A 126 -11.76 -5.75 11.22
C ALA A 126 -11.01 -5.10 10.03
N PHE A 127 -9.89 -5.69 9.60
CA PHE A 127 -9.13 -5.23 8.44
C PHE A 127 -9.97 -5.27 7.16
N ILE A 128 -10.61 -6.42 6.87
CA ILE A 128 -11.48 -6.58 5.68
C ILE A 128 -12.59 -5.52 5.70
N LYS A 129 -13.23 -5.31 6.84
CA LYS A 129 -14.28 -4.30 6.97
C LYS A 129 -13.77 -2.91 6.63
N THR A 130 -12.68 -2.49 7.26
CA THR A 130 -12.08 -1.17 7.06
C THR A 130 -11.63 -0.98 5.60
N TYR A 131 -10.98 -1.98 5.03
CA TYR A 131 -10.48 -1.95 3.66
C TYR A 131 -11.62 -1.79 2.64
N LEU A 132 -12.72 -2.53 2.81
CA LEU A 132 -13.87 -2.47 1.91
C LEU A 132 -14.67 -1.17 2.07
N GLU A 133 -14.79 -0.64 3.30
CA GLU A 133 -15.63 0.53 3.58
C GLU A 133 -14.89 1.87 3.39
N ARG A 134 -13.57 1.89 3.57
CA ARG A 134 -12.75 3.10 3.51
C ARG A 134 -11.78 3.10 2.34
N ASP A 135 -10.92 2.10 2.24
CA ASP A 135 -9.74 2.17 1.37
C ASP A 135 -10.10 1.94 -0.10
N ILE A 136 -10.91 0.94 -0.41
CA ILE A 136 -11.35 0.67 -1.79
C ILE A 136 -12.12 1.86 -2.40
N PRO A 137 -13.08 2.50 -1.70
CA PRO A 137 -13.71 3.71 -2.20
C PRO A 137 -12.73 4.86 -2.48
N GLN A 138 -11.70 5.03 -1.68
CA GLN A 138 -10.65 6.05 -1.90
C GLN A 138 -9.83 5.76 -3.17
N LEU A 139 -9.71 4.51 -3.59
CA LEU A 139 -9.09 4.12 -4.85
C LEU A 139 -9.99 4.34 -6.08
N GLY A 140 -11.18 4.92 -5.89
CA GLY A 140 -12.10 5.30 -6.97
C GLY A 140 -13.15 4.24 -7.31
N ALA A 141 -13.18 3.10 -6.64
CA ALA A 141 -14.19 2.08 -6.85
C ALA A 141 -15.56 2.55 -6.31
N ARG A 142 -16.58 2.57 -7.20
CA ARG A 142 -17.96 2.98 -6.87
C ARG A 142 -18.89 1.78 -6.64
N VAL A 143 -18.37 0.72 -6.02
CA VAL A 143 -19.12 -0.50 -5.72
C VAL A 143 -19.46 -0.51 -4.23
N PRO A 144 -20.70 -0.81 -3.82
CA PRO A 144 -21.06 -0.90 -2.40
C PRO A 144 -20.20 -1.93 -1.66
N ALA A 145 -19.76 -1.60 -0.45
CA ALA A 145 -18.89 -2.45 0.37
C ALA A 145 -19.49 -3.87 0.60
N GLU A 146 -20.82 -3.96 0.74
CA GLU A 146 -21.52 -5.23 0.88
C GLU A 146 -21.39 -6.12 -0.39
N THR A 147 -21.47 -5.50 -1.57
CA THR A 147 -21.26 -6.21 -2.85
C THR A 147 -19.83 -6.71 -2.97
N LEU A 148 -18.85 -5.89 -2.56
CA LEU A 148 -17.43 -6.27 -2.53
C LEU A 148 -17.18 -7.39 -1.52
N ARG A 149 -17.79 -7.35 -0.34
CA ARG A 149 -17.70 -8.42 0.65
C ARG A 149 -18.23 -9.73 0.11
N ARG A 150 -19.40 -9.73 -0.50
CA ARG A 150 -19.97 -10.91 -1.16
C ARG A 150 -19.06 -11.43 -2.26
N PHE A 151 -18.51 -10.53 -3.09
CA PHE A 151 -17.57 -10.90 -4.13
C PHE A 151 -16.31 -11.58 -3.56
N TRP A 152 -15.70 -11.05 -2.52
CA TRP A 152 -14.55 -11.66 -1.86
C TRP A 152 -14.87 -13.03 -1.27
N THR A 153 -16.02 -13.17 -0.64
CA THR A 153 -16.49 -14.47 -0.12
C THR A 153 -16.63 -15.48 -1.25
N MET A 154 -17.19 -15.07 -2.39
CA MET A 154 -17.33 -15.94 -3.56
C MET A 154 -15.98 -16.32 -4.16
N LEU A 155 -15.01 -15.40 -4.21
CA LEU A 155 -13.65 -15.70 -4.63
C LEU A 155 -12.97 -16.71 -3.72
N ALA A 156 -13.11 -16.56 -2.41
CA ALA A 156 -12.57 -17.52 -1.44
C ALA A 156 -13.12 -18.93 -1.63
N HIS A 157 -14.42 -19.07 -1.86
CA HIS A 157 -15.05 -20.36 -2.17
C HIS A 157 -14.67 -20.91 -3.55
N ASN A 158 -14.20 -20.06 -4.46
CA ASN A 158 -13.78 -20.48 -5.81
C ASN A 158 -12.26 -20.72 -5.91
N GLN A 159 -11.56 -20.72 -4.77
CA GLN A 159 -10.10 -20.93 -4.72
C GLN A 159 -9.72 -22.27 -5.36
N GLY A 160 -8.74 -22.23 -6.26
CA GLY A 160 -8.29 -23.42 -7.01
C GLY A 160 -9.18 -23.85 -8.19
N ALA A 161 -10.28 -23.13 -8.47
CA ALA A 161 -11.13 -23.36 -9.63
C ALA A 161 -10.86 -22.32 -10.74
N LEU A 162 -11.36 -22.61 -11.96
CA LEU A 162 -11.28 -21.64 -13.06
C LEU A 162 -12.17 -20.43 -12.76
N PHE A 163 -11.59 -19.24 -12.91
CA PHE A 163 -12.29 -17.98 -12.74
C PHE A 163 -13.33 -17.79 -13.87
N ASN A 164 -14.59 -17.57 -13.49
CA ASN A 164 -15.68 -17.29 -14.41
C ASN A 164 -16.39 -15.99 -14.02
N ALA A 165 -15.96 -14.90 -14.64
CA ALA A 165 -16.51 -13.56 -14.38
C ALA A 165 -18.01 -13.46 -14.62
N ALA A 166 -18.54 -14.11 -15.67
CA ALA A 166 -19.97 -14.06 -16.00
C ALA A 166 -20.82 -14.73 -14.90
N ARG A 167 -20.40 -15.88 -14.37
CA ARG A 167 -21.08 -16.55 -13.26
C ARG A 167 -21.08 -15.69 -11.99
N LEU A 168 -19.95 -15.09 -11.66
CA LEU A 168 -19.83 -14.21 -10.50
C LEU A 168 -20.69 -12.95 -10.66
N ALA A 169 -20.67 -12.31 -11.83
CA ALA A 169 -21.49 -11.15 -12.14
C ALA A 169 -22.99 -11.43 -11.98
N THR A 170 -23.47 -12.56 -12.53
CA THR A 170 -24.85 -12.98 -12.36
C THR A 170 -25.24 -13.16 -10.90
N SER A 171 -24.39 -13.81 -10.11
CA SER A 171 -24.64 -14.06 -8.67
C SER A 171 -24.61 -12.78 -7.83
N LEU A 172 -23.87 -11.75 -8.28
CA LEU A 172 -23.77 -10.44 -7.61
C LEU A 172 -24.79 -9.42 -8.13
N ALA A 173 -25.55 -9.76 -9.19
CA ALA A 173 -26.47 -8.87 -9.90
C ALA A 173 -25.76 -7.59 -10.41
N VAL A 174 -24.53 -7.74 -10.93
CA VAL A 174 -23.73 -6.67 -11.53
C VAL A 174 -23.37 -7.00 -12.99
N SER A 175 -22.83 -6.03 -13.73
CA SER A 175 -22.36 -6.28 -15.09
C SER A 175 -21.08 -7.15 -15.12
N GLY A 176 -20.87 -7.89 -16.21
CA GLY A 176 -19.64 -8.66 -16.40
C GLY A 176 -18.38 -7.79 -16.37
N GLN A 177 -18.46 -6.55 -16.86
CA GLN A 177 -17.38 -5.56 -16.78
C GLN A 177 -17.03 -5.15 -15.35
N SER A 178 -17.98 -5.22 -14.41
CA SER A 178 -17.73 -4.90 -13.00
C SER A 178 -16.93 -5.99 -12.27
N VAL A 179 -16.83 -7.18 -12.85
CA VAL A 179 -16.15 -8.34 -12.26
C VAL A 179 -14.83 -8.65 -13.01
N ALA A 180 -14.71 -8.24 -14.24
CA ALA A 180 -13.51 -8.40 -15.05
C ALA A 180 -12.46 -7.35 -14.74
#